data_39aecedccacbf84955a734cebf7cd29b
#
_entry.id   39aecedccacbf84955a734cebf7cd29b
#
_cell.length_a   1.000
_cell.length_b   1.000
_cell.length_c   1.000
_cell.angle_alpha   90.00
_cell.angle_beta   90.00
_cell.angle_gamma   90.00
#
_symmetry.space_group_name_H-M   'P 1'
#
loop_
_entity.id
_entity.type
_entity.pdbx_description
1 polymer ?
#
loop_
_entity_poly.entity_id
_entity_poly.type
_entity_poly.pdbx_seq_one_letter_code
_entity_poly.pdbx_strand_id
1 'polypeptide(L)'
;MLFRSRTIPLNQVKPKITSVVAGVIENSNTFLQYLDKIGIAIGDKIVIHSIEQYDQSHRISVNQNKELFISESVAKNILVHGK
;
A
#
# COMPACT_ATOMS: atom_id res chain seq x y z
N MET A 1 -15.52 -15.23 15.09
CA MET A 1 -15.38 -14.73 14.81
C MET A 1 -15.05 -14.17 14.26
N LEU A 2 -14.99 -13.76 14.18
CA LEU A 2 -14.73 -13.22 13.58
C LEU A 2 -14.09 -12.46 13.35
N PHE A 3 -13.67 -12.27 13.52
CA PHE A 3 -13.09 -11.46 13.21
C PHE A 3 -12.55 -11.05 12.16
N ARG A 4 -12.64 -10.44 12.00
CA ARG A 4 -12.10 -10.18 10.94
C ARG A 4 -11.30 -9.01 10.91
N SER A 5 -10.15 -8.99 10.30
CA SER A 5 -9.39 -7.83 10.20
C SER A 5 -10.04 -6.89 9.25
N ARG A 6 -10.08 -5.63 9.57
CA ARG A 6 -10.52 -4.64 8.67
C ARG A 6 -9.40 -4.22 7.79
N THR A 7 -9.57 -4.33 6.48
CA THR A 7 -8.60 -3.84 5.52
C THR A 7 -9.19 -2.66 4.77
N ILE A 8 -8.33 -1.73 4.42
CA ILE A 8 -8.74 -0.57 3.64
C ILE A 8 -7.73 -0.37 2.53
N PRO A 9 -8.11 0.28 1.43
CA PRO A 9 -7.15 0.60 0.39
C PRO A 9 -6.08 1.55 0.92
N LEU A 10 -4.87 1.37 0.44
CA LEU A 10 -3.75 2.17 0.92
C LEU A 10 -3.99 3.66 0.70
N ASN A 11 -4.67 4.04 -0.37
CA ASN A 11 -4.91 5.45 -0.64
C ASN A 11 -5.86 6.10 0.35
N GLN A 12 -6.48 5.33 1.25
CA GLN A 12 -7.32 5.88 2.29
C GLN A 12 -6.61 5.97 3.63
N VAL A 13 -5.38 5.54 3.70
CA VAL A 13 -4.59 5.63 4.94
C VAL A 13 -4.02 7.04 5.02
N LYS A 14 -4.07 7.63 6.19
CA LYS A 14 -3.50 8.94 6.41
C LYS A 14 -1.99 8.87 6.39
N PRO A 15 -1.30 9.95 5.94
CA PRO A 15 0.16 9.95 5.97
C PRO A 15 0.70 9.75 7.37
N LYS A 16 1.88 9.14 7.42
CA LYS A 16 2.65 8.92 8.65
C LYS A 16 2.08 7.85 9.57
N ILE A 17 1.11 7.08 9.08
CA ILE A 17 0.58 5.96 9.84
C ILE A 17 1.16 4.68 9.23
N THR A 18 1.70 3.83 10.08
CA THR A 18 2.24 2.55 9.63
C THR A 18 1.08 1.60 9.34
N SER A 19 1.12 0.97 8.18
CA SER A 19 0.13 -0.01 7.77
C SER A 19 0.83 -1.27 7.33
N VAL A 20 0.14 -2.39 7.39
CA VAL A 20 0.70 -3.67 6.97
C VAL A 20 -0.08 -4.15 5.76
N VAL A 21 0.63 -4.55 4.72
CA VAL A 21 -0.01 -5.03 3.50
C VAL A 21 -0.74 -6.33 3.80
N ALA A 22 -2.04 -6.35 3.55
CA ALA A 22 -2.87 -7.51 3.80
C ALA A 22 -3.23 -8.25 2.52
N GLY A 23 -3.25 -7.55 1.40
CA GLY A 23 -3.62 -8.18 0.14
C GLY A 23 -3.82 -7.13 -0.93
N VAL A 24 -4.51 -7.54 -1.97
CA VAL A 24 -4.79 -6.64 -3.09
C VAL A 24 -6.24 -6.82 -3.51
N ILE A 25 -6.82 -5.78 -4.07
CA ILE A 25 -8.18 -5.87 -4.60
C ILE A 25 -8.13 -6.60 -5.93
N GLU A 26 -7.28 -6.14 -6.82
CA GLU A 26 -7.12 -6.78 -8.11
C GLU A 26 -5.95 -7.75 -8.03
N ASN A 27 -6.22 -9.03 -8.21
CA ASN A 27 -5.18 -10.04 -8.05
C ASN A 27 -4.73 -10.61 -9.40
N SER A 28 -4.72 -9.77 -10.43
CA SER A 28 -4.22 -10.22 -11.73
C SER A 28 -2.72 -10.49 -11.63
N ASN A 29 -2.23 -11.40 -12.48
CA ASN A 29 -0.82 -11.72 -12.49
C ASN A 29 0.04 -10.50 -12.80
N THR A 30 -0.45 -9.65 -13.69
CA THR A 30 0.27 -8.44 -14.05
C THR A 30 0.50 -7.53 -12.86
N PHE A 31 -0.55 -7.33 -12.06
CA PHE A 31 -0.45 -6.48 -10.90
C PHE A 31 0.45 -7.10 -9.84
N LEU A 32 0.31 -8.39 -9.61
CA LEU A 32 1.13 -9.07 -8.61
C LEU A 32 2.60 -9.06 -9.01
N GLN A 33 2.89 -9.24 -10.29
CA GLN A 33 4.26 -9.15 -10.76
C GLN A 33 4.82 -7.75 -10.60
N TYR A 34 3.98 -6.75 -10.81
CA TYR A 34 4.40 -5.37 -10.62
C TYR A 34 4.78 -5.11 -9.16
N LEU A 35 3.97 -5.59 -8.23
CA LEU A 35 4.28 -5.43 -6.81
C LEU A 35 5.57 -6.13 -6.43
N ASP A 36 5.77 -7.32 -6.96
CA ASP A 36 6.98 -8.06 -6.70
C ASP A 36 8.20 -7.31 -7.25
N LYS A 37 8.05 -6.71 -8.41
CA LYS A 37 9.11 -5.96 -9.05
C LYS A 37 9.51 -4.73 -8.23
N ILE A 38 8.55 -4.04 -7.65
CA ILE A 38 8.86 -2.87 -6.84
C ILE A 38 9.17 -3.22 -5.39
N GLY A 39 9.02 -4.48 -5.01
CA GLY A 39 9.43 -4.95 -3.70
C GLY A 39 8.40 -4.82 -2.61
N ILE A 40 7.13 -4.91 -2.94
CA ILE A 40 6.06 -4.90 -1.96
C ILE A 40 5.44 -6.29 -1.88
N ALA A 41 5.36 -6.84 -0.68
CA ALA A 41 4.78 -8.15 -0.46
C ALA A 41 3.80 -8.09 0.70
N ILE A 42 2.93 -9.09 0.78
CA ILE A 42 1.99 -9.20 1.88
C ILE A 42 2.79 -9.34 3.17
N GLY A 43 2.42 -8.57 4.19
CA GLY A 43 3.12 -8.54 5.46
C GLY A 43 4.11 -7.41 5.58
N ASP A 44 4.42 -6.72 4.48
CA ASP A 44 5.34 -5.59 4.54
C ASP A 44 4.68 -4.41 5.22
N LYS A 45 5.48 -3.63 5.91
CA LYS A 45 5.00 -2.42 6.56
C LYS A 45 5.20 -1.24 5.65
N ILE A 46 4.18 -0.44 5.49
CA ILE A 46 4.20 0.71 4.61
C ILE A 46 3.83 1.95 5.40
N VAL A 47 4.60 3.01 5.20
CA VAL A 47 4.29 4.32 5.75
C VAL A 47 4.21 5.30 4.59
N ILE A 48 3.10 6.01 4.51
CA ILE A 48 2.96 7.06 3.52
C ILE A 48 3.59 8.33 4.08
N HIS A 49 4.56 8.88 3.38
CA HIS A 49 5.20 10.11 3.80
C HIS A 49 4.45 11.33 3.31
N SER A 50 4.03 11.30 2.08
CA SER A 50 3.29 12.42 1.52
C SER A 50 2.52 11.96 0.29
N ILE A 51 1.54 12.75 -0.08
CA ILE A 51 0.76 12.52 -1.28
C ILE A 51 0.83 13.78 -2.11
N GLU A 52 1.29 13.65 -3.36
CA GLU A 52 1.36 14.79 -4.26
C GLU A 52 -0.03 15.18 -4.70
N GLN A 53 -0.36 16.42 -4.51
CA GLN A 53 -1.70 16.86 -4.90
C GLN A 53 -1.87 16.96 -6.40
N TYR A 54 -0.78 17.15 -7.12
CA TYR A 54 -0.85 17.34 -8.54
C TYR A 54 -1.29 16.06 -9.28
N ASP A 55 -0.68 14.95 -8.94
CA ASP A 55 -0.96 13.69 -9.63
C ASP A 55 -1.34 12.56 -8.70
N GLN A 56 -1.54 12.85 -7.42
CA GLN A 56 -1.95 11.87 -6.42
C GLN A 56 -0.95 10.74 -6.24
N SER A 57 0.31 10.95 -6.62
CA SER A 57 1.30 9.92 -6.35
C SER A 57 1.63 9.90 -4.86
N HIS A 58 1.91 8.71 -4.37
CA HIS A 58 2.17 8.49 -2.95
C HIS A 58 3.65 8.20 -2.77
N ARG A 59 4.28 8.96 -1.90
CA ARG A 59 5.65 8.69 -1.49
C ARG A 59 5.58 7.82 -0.25
N ILE A 60 6.07 6.61 -0.36
CA ILE A 60 5.94 5.63 0.72
C ILE A 60 7.30 5.05 1.08
N SER A 61 7.41 4.51 2.28
CA SER A 61 8.54 3.66 2.63
C SER A 61 8.05 2.26 2.93
N VAL A 62 8.84 1.27 2.52
CA VAL A 62 8.53 -0.14 2.73
C VAL A 62 9.51 -0.67 3.74
N ASN A 63 9.02 -1.17 4.86
CA ASN A 63 9.83 -1.74 5.95
C ASN A 63 10.89 -0.77 6.46
N GLN A 64 10.64 0.53 6.31
CA GLN A 64 11.54 1.58 6.77
C GLN A 64 12.91 1.55 6.08
N ASN A 65 13.01 0.86 4.96
CA ASN A 65 14.27 0.67 4.30
C ASN A 65 14.31 1.25 2.93
N LYS A 66 13.20 1.28 2.26
CA LYS A 66 13.14 1.59 0.86
C LYS A 66 12.05 2.61 0.62
N GLU A 67 12.35 3.65 -0.13
CA GLU A 67 11.35 4.64 -0.49
C GLU A 67 10.95 4.45 -1.93
N LEU A 68 9.67 4.57 -2.18
CA LEU A 68 9.09 4.40 -3.50
C LEU A 68 8.05 5.46 -3.75
N PHE A 69 7.78 5.70 -5.03
CA PHE A 69 6.60 6.47 -5.42
C PHE A 69 5.67 5.54 -6.15
N ILE A 70 4.41 5.55 -5.76
CA ILE A 70 3.40 4.74 -6.46
C ILE A 70 2.24 5.65 -6.84
N SER A 71 1.57 5.28 -7.92
CA SER A 71 0.41 6.05 -8.37
C SER A 71 -0.80 5.76 -7.50
N GLU A 72 -1.79 6.61 -7.59
CA GLU A 72 -3.04 6.38 -6.87
C GLU A 72 -3.69 5.07 -7.31
N SER A 73 -3.61 4.74 -8.59
CA SER A 73 -4.18 3.48 -9.07
C SER A 73 -3.57 2.28 -8.37
N VAL A 74 -2.27 2.32 -8.14
CA VAL A 74 -1.61 1.23 -7.43
C VAL A 74 -1.99 1.26 -5.96
N ALA A 75 -2.00 2.45 -5.35
CA ALA A 75 -2.32 2.56 -3.93
C ALA A 75 -3.73 2.06 -3.63
N LYS A 76 -4.69 2.39 -4.47
CA LYS A 76 -6.05 1.98 -4.19
C LYS A 76 -6.28 0.49 -4.35
N ASN A 77 -5.38 -0.21 -5.04
CA ASN A 77 -5.49 -1.66 -5.19
C ASN A 77 -4.77 -2.43 -4.11
N ILE A 78 -3.98 -1.77 -3.29
CA ILE A 78 -3.29 -2.42 -2.18
C ILE A 78 -4.15 -2.31 -0.95
N LEU A 79 -4.47 -3.44 -0.34
CA LEU A 79 -5.24 -3.47 0.91
C LEU A 79 -4.29 -3.59 2.07
N VAL A 80 -4.51 -2.77 3.09
CA VAL A 80 -3.66 -2.76 4.27
C VAL A 80 -4.51 -2.80 5.52
N HIS A 81 -3.89 -3.24 6.60
CA HIS A 81 -4.49 -3.12 7.92
C HIS A 81 -4.14 -1.74 8.44
N GLY A 82 -5.12 -0.86 8.52
CA GLY A 82 -4.91 0.47 9.05
C GLY A 82 -4.99 0.46 10.54
N LYS A 83 -4.45 1.50 11.13
CA LYS A 83 -4.55 1.64 12.58
C LYS A 83 -5.45 2.78 12.92
#